data_a1fe581c1638ceba4e37a2c2b4b86782
#
_entry.id   a1fe581c1638ceba4e37a2c2b4b86782
#
_cell.length_a   1.000
_cell.length_b   1.000
_cell.length_c   1.000
_cell.angle_alpha   90.00
_cell.angle_beta   90.00
_cell.angle_gamma   90.00
#
_symmetry.space_group_name_H-M   'P 1'
#
loop_
_entity.id
_entity.type
_entity.pdbx_description
1 polymer ?
#
loop_
_entity_poly.entity_id
_entity_poly.type
_entity_poly.pdbx_seq_one_letter_code
_entity_poly.pdbx_strand_id
1 'polypeptide(L)'
;MRKLAFLFVLTLFLGSTVHAQTRVSQKEKAKYDELNDFQKDLYKNELRLNEEEWSKFWPLYKEYQLKLSKSKKRFRKTWFPIDINSYSEKKATKFLNDVISLQQTELDLFAKYSKEISAVIGAKKTLILREKRPLIEKQLVTKATALGIKKK
;
A
#
# COMPACT_ATOMS: atom_id res chain seq x y z
N MET A 1 58.24 -21.73 13.85
CA MET A 1 57.37 -20.75 14.53
C MET A 1 57.03 -19.60 13.59
N ARG A 2 56.23 -19.89 12.52
CA ARG A 2 55.92 -18.85 11.48
C ARG A 2 54.50 -19.06 10.86
N LYS A 3 53.57 -19.68 11.57
CA LYS A 3 52.24 -19.97 11.05
C LYS A 3 51.05 -19.44 11.87
N LEU A 4 51.29 -18.54 12.85
CA LEU A 4 50.25 -18.01 13.74
C LEU A 4 49.91 -16.53 13.56
N ALA A 5 50.55 -15.83 12.58
CA ALA A 5 50.36 -14.40 12.35
C ALA A 5 49.29 -14.06 11.27
N PHE A 6 48.73 -15.09 10.58
CA PHE A 6 47.80 -14.82 9.44
C PHE A 6 46.30 -14.92 9.78
N LEU A 7 45.96 -15.30 11.01
CA LEU A 7 44.58 -15.52 11.40
C LEU A 7 43.90 -14.33 12.09
N PHE A 8 44.65 -13.26 12.38
CA PHE A 8 44.15 -12.08 13.12
C PHE A 8 43.74 -10.89 12.26
N VAL A 9 44.00 -10.91 10.96
CA VAL A 9 43.64 -9.79 10.04
C VAL A 9 42.27 -9.97 9.39
N LEU A 10 41.68 -11.17 9.41
CA LEU A 10 40.41 -11.44 8.73
C LEU A 10 39.14 -11.11 9.55
N THR A 11 39.26 -10.82 10.84
CA THR A 11 38.13 -10.55 11.73
C THR A 11 37.76 -9.07 11.85
N LEU A 12 38.57 -8.15 11.30
CA LEU A 12 38.32 -6.69 11.38
C LEU A 12 37.51 -6.13 10.21
N PHE A 13 37.23 -6.91 9.17
CA PHE A 13 36.46 -6.43 8.00
C PHE A 13 34.98 -6.80 8.01
N LEU A 14 34.50 -7.62 8.96
CA LEU A 14 33.08 -8.03 9.03
C LEU A 14 32.19 -7.08 9.85
N GLY A 15 32.76 -6.13 10.56
CA GLY A 15 32.01 -5.20 11.43
C GLY A 15 31.37 -4.01 10.72
N SER A 16 31.87 -3.62 9.55
CA SER A 16 31.44 -2.36 8.89
C SER A 16 30.23 -2.51 7.95
N THR A 17 29.94 -3.72 7.47
CA THR A 17 28.84 -3.94 6.52
C THR A 17 27.47 -4.02 7.19
N VAL A 18 27.41 -4.52 8.44
CA VAL A 18 26.16 -4.66 9.18
C VAL A 18 25.59 -3.30 9.59
N HIS A 19 26.45 -2.33 9.95
CA HIS A 19 26.02 -0.98 10.32
C HIS A 19 25.51 -0.15 9.12
N ALA A 20 26.03 -0.38 7.92
CA ALA A 20 25.55 0.30 6.72
C ALA A 20 24.17 -0.20 6.28
N GLN A 21 23.92 -1.50 6.31
CA GLN A 21 22.62 -2.10 5.98
C GLN A 21 21.53 -1.68 6.97
N THR A 22 21.81 -1.63 8.28
CA THR A 22 20.86 -1.19 9.30
C THR A 22 20.51 0.30 9.15
N ARG A 23 21.48 1.16 8.82
CA ARG A 23 21.23 2.59 8.59
C ARG A 23 20.38 2.86 7.36
N VAL A 24 20.63 2.17 6.26
CA VAL A 24 19.81 2.27 5.03
C VAL A 24 18.37 1.80 5.29
N SER A 25 18.20 0.71 6.02
CA SER A 25 16.88 0.19 6.42
C SER A 25 16.13 1.16 7.35
N GLN A 26 16.80 1.79 8.31
CA GLN A 26 16.17 2.79 9.19
C GLN A 26 15.73 4.04 8.44
N LYS A 27 16.56 4.55 7.53
CA LYS A 27 16.22 5.70 6.68
C LYS A 27 15.04 5.40 5.76
N GLU A 28 14.98 4.22 5.18
CA GLU A 28 13.82 3.80 4.39
C GLU A 28 12.56 3.68 5.25
N LYS A 29 12.65 3.06 6.41
CA LYS A 29 11.53 2.97 7.35
C LYS A 29 10.97 4.35 7.70
N ALA A 30 11.83 5.30 8.05
CA ALA A 30 11.42 6.67 8.38
C ALA A 30 10.62 7.34 7.25
N LYS A 31 10.98 7.12 5.97
CA LYS A 31 10.22 7.62 4.82
C LYS A 31 8.82 7.02 4.71
N TYR A 32 8.70 5.72 4.97
CA TYR A 32 7.38 5.06 4.98
C TYR A 32 6.52 5.50 6.16
N ASP A 33 7.13 5.72 7.32
CA ASP A 33 6.44 6.25 8.50
C ASP A 33 5.92 7.68 8.22
N GLU A 34 6.77 8.56 7.64
CA GLU A 34 6.39 9.91 7.22
C GLU A 34 5.24 9.89 6.20
N LEU A 35 5.30 9.01 5.19
CA LEU A 35 4.23 8.88 4.21
C LEU A 35 2.92 8.39 4.84
N ASN A 36 3.00 7.46 5.78
CA ASN A 36 1.85 6.93 6.50
C ASN A 36 1.20 8.00 7.39
N ASP A 37 1.99 8.81 8.08
CA ASP A 37 1.47 9.91 8.90
C ASP A 37 0.85 11.01 8.02
N PHE A 38 1.50 11.38 6.94
CA PHE A 38 0.91 12.28 5.94
C PHE A 38 -0.43 11.74 5.39
N GLN A 39 -0.53 10.44 5.14
CA GLN A 39 -1.78 9.81 4.73
C GLN A 39 -2.89 9.97 5.78
N LYS A 40 -2.58 9.71 7.05
CA LYS A 40 -3.55 9.84 8.15
C LYS A 40 -4.06 11.27 8.24
N ASP A 41 -3.14 12.25 8.21
CA ASP A 41 -3.47 13.66 8.30
C ASP A 41 -4.37 14.12 7.16
N LEU A 42 -4.07 13.67 5.92
CA LEU A 42 -4.92 13.98 4.77
C LEU A 42 -6.35 13.49 4.96
N TYR A 43 -6.54 12.22 5.33
CA TYR A 43 -7.89 11.69 5.53
C TYR A 43 -8.61 12.37 6.69
N LYS A 44 -7.93 12.60 7.80
CA LYS A 44 -8.50 13.25 8.97
C LYS A 44 -8.98 14.68 8.66
N ASN A 45 -8.16 15.44 7.94
CA ASN A 45 -8.44 16.83 7.57
C ASN A 45 -9.53 16.93 6.49
N GLU A 46 -9.42 16.17 5.41
CA GLU A 46 -10.40 16.19 4.30
C GLU A 46 -11.80 15.79 4.76
N LEU A 47 -11.90 14.85 5.69
CA LEU A 47 -13.17 14.39 6.25
C LEU A 47 -13.59 15.16 7.52
N ARG A 48 -12.74 16.04 8.04
CA ARG A 48 -12.98 16.80 9.28
C ARG A 48 -13.42 15.89 10.43
N LEU A 49 -12.61 14.81 10.65
CA LEU A 49 -12.91 13.84 11.69
C LEU A 49 -12.40 14.32 13.05
N ASN A 50 -13.24 14.20 14.07
CA ASN A 50 -12.78 14.34 15.45
C ASN A 50 -12.03 13.09 15.91
N GLU A 51 -11.45 13.10 17.12
CA GLU A 51 -10.61 11.98 17.60
C GLU A 51 -11.40 10.69 17.79
N GLU A 52 -12.65 10.77 18.23
CA GLU A 52 -13.50 9.60 18.40
C GLU A 52 -13.86 8.96 17.05
N GLU A 53 -14.32 9.77 16.10
CA GLU A 53 -14.59 9.28 14.73
C GLU A 53 -13.33 8.70 14.09
N TRP A 54 -12.19 9.37 14.25
CA TRP A 54 -10.92 8.96 13.69
C TRP A 54 -10.46 7.60 14.22
N SER A 55 -10.52 7.39 15.53
CA SER A 55 -10.09 6.16 16.18
C SER A 55 -10.86 4.92 15.69
N LYS A 56 -12.14 5.08 15.35
CA LYS A 56 -13.01 4.02 14.83
C LYS A 56 -12.92 3.89 13.30
N PHE A 57 -12.82 5.01 12.58
CA PHE A 57 -12.76 5.05 11.12
C PHE A 57 -11.47 4.43 10.56
N TRP A 58 -10.31 4.84 11.10
CA TRP A 58 -9.03 4.49 10.50
C TRP A 58 -8.75 2.98 10.42
N PRO A 59 -9.00 2.17 11.45
CA PRO A 59 -8.85 0.73 11.37
C PRO A 59 -9.75 0.08 10.30
N LEU A 60 -11.02 0.49 10.21
CA LEU A 60 -11.97 0.00 9.19
C LEU A 60 -11.50 0.35 7.78
N TYR A 61 -11.09 1.60 7.59
CA TYR A 61 -10.61 2.06 6.29
C TYR A 61 -9.32 1.34 5.86
N LYS A 62 -8.38 1.12 6.77
CA LYS A 62 -7.18 0.32 6.50
C LYS A 62 -7.51 -1.11 6.12
N GLU A 63 -8.45 -1.75 6.80
CA GLU A 63 -8.90 -3.10 6.48
C GLU A 63 -9.50 -3.16 5.07
N TYR A 64 -10.39 -2.21 4.73
CA TYR A 64 -10.93 -2.06 3.39
C TYR A 64 -9.82 -1.95 2.33
N GLN A 65 -8.87 -1.04 2.52
CA GLN A 65 -7.76 -0.83 1.61
C GLN A 65 -6.90 -2.08 1.44
N LEU A 66 -6.65 -2.81 2.53
CA LEU A 66 -5.87 -4.04 2.49
C LEU A 66 -6.57 -5.13 1.67
N LYS A 67 -7.89 -5.33 1.87
CA LYS A 67 -8.67 -6.33 1.11
C LYS A 67 -8.74 -5.98 -0.37
N LEU A 68 -8.97 -4.71 -0.68
CA LEU A 68 -8.99 -4.21 -2.05
C LEU A 68 -7.62 -4.38 -2.74
N SER A 69 -6.54 -4.06 -2.04
CA SER A 69 -5.17 -4.25 -2.55
C SER A 69 -4.84 -5.74 -2.79
N LYS A 70 -5.29 -6.65 -1.92
CA LYS A 70 -5.08 -8.09 -2.08
C LYS A 70 -5.78 -8.63 -3.33
N SER A 71 -7.03 -8.23 -3.61
CA SER A 71 -7.76 -8.66 -4.81
C SER A 71 -7.08 -8.16 -6.08
N LYS A 72 -6.71 -6.89 -6.13
CA LYS A 72 -5.96 -6.28 -7.26
C LYS A 72 -4.60 -6.95 -7.47
N LYS A 73 -3.87 -7.22 -6.39
CA LYS A 73 -2.55 -7.90 -6.48
C LYS A 73 -2.67 -9.31 -7.03
N ARG A 74 -3.72 -10.08 -6.64
CA ARG A 74 -3.99 -11.42 -7.18
C ARG A 74 -4.23 -11.36 -8.68
N PHE A 75 -5.11 -10.47 -9.14
CA PHE A 75 -5.41 -10.27 -10.56
C PHE A 75 -4.14 -9.89 -11.33
N ARG A 76 -3.38 -8.90 -10.86
CA ARG A 76 -2.13 -8.49 -11.51
C ARG A 76 -1.10 -9.62 -11.59
N LYS A 77 -0.94 -10.43 -10.54
CA LYS A 77 -0.02 -11.58 -10.54
C LYS A 77 -0.36 -12.59 -11.63
N THR A 78 -1.66 -12.75 -11.94
CA THR A 78 -2.13 -13.71 -12.96
C THR A 78 -1.99 -13.18 -14.37
N TRP A 79 -2.21 -11.88 -14.56
CA TRP A 79 -2.43 -11.31 -15.89
C TRP A 79 -1.39 -10.28 -16.35
N PHE A 80 -0.51 -9.83 -15.48
CA PHE A 80 0.47 -8.81 -15.88
C PHE A 80 1.80 -9.42 -16.34
N PRO A 81 2.43 -8.91 -17.43
CA PRO A 81 1.97 -7.84 -18.31
C PRO A 81 0.81 -8.28 -19.21
N ILE A 82 -0.10 -7.34 -19.50
CA ILE A 82 -1.27 -7.60 -20.33
C ILE A 82 -0.91 -7.34 -21.79
N ASP A 83 -0.99 -8.38 -22.62
CA ASP A 83 -0.90 -8.31 -24.08
C ASP A 83 -2.09 -9.04 -24.71
N ILE A 84 -3.18 -8.31 -24.88
CA ILE A 84 -4.45 -8.85 -25.37
C ILE A 84 -4.29 -9.39 -26.80
N ASN A 85 -3.41 -8.82 -27.61
CA ASN A 85 -3.22 -9.25 -29.01
C ASN A 85 -2.62 -10.66 -29.11
N SER A 86 -1.93 -11.12 -28.05
CA SER A 86 -1.38 -12.47 -27.99
C SER A 86 -2.36 -13.52 -27.44
N TYR A 87 -3.58 -13.13 -27.06
CA TYR A 87 -4.52 -14.05 -26.42
C TYR A 87 -5.30 -14.86 -27.44
N SER A 88 -5.42 -16.17 -27.22
CA SER A 88 -6.43 -16.99 -27.86
C SER A 88 -7.82 -16.62 -27.32
N GLU A 89 -8.90 -16.93 -28.04
CA GLU A 89 -10.27 -16.70 -27.60
C GLU A 89 -10.56 -17.29 -26.20
N LYS A 90 -10.08 -18.50 -25.94
CA LYS A 90 -10.20 -19.15 -24.62
C LYS A 90 -9.51 -18.33 -23.52
N LYS A 91 -8.31 -17.78 -23.80
CA LYS A 91 -7.56 -16.97 -22.85
C LYS A 91 -8.22 -15.61 -22.66
N ALA A 92 -8.73 -15.00 -23.74
CA ALA A 92 -9.46 -13.74 -23.71
C ALA A 92 -10.76 -13.86 -22.88
N THR A 93 -11.53 -14.93 -23.10
CA THR A 93 -12.74 -15.24 -22.31
C THR A 93 -12.41 -15.40 -20.82
N LYS A 94 -11.34 -16.13 -20.50
CA LYS A 94 -10.90 -16.26 -19.11
C LYS A 94 -10.50 -14.92 -18.49
N PHE A 95 -9.74 -14.11 -19.23
CA PHE A 95 -9.34 -12.76 -18.78
C PHE A 95 -10.57 -11.90 -18.49
N LEU A 96 -11.55 -11.87 -19.39
CA LEU A 96 -12.79 -11.11 -19.24
C LEU A 96 -13.56 -11.54 -17.97
N ASN A 97 -13.71 -12.85 -17.77
CA ASN A 97 -14.37 -13.38 -16.57
C ASN A 97 -13.63 -13.01 -15.28
N ASP A 98 -12.30 -13.04 -15.29
CA ASP A 98 -11.48 -12.63 -14.14
C ASP A 98 -11.57 -11.11 -13.88
N VAL A 99 -11.71 -10.27 -14.92
CA VAL A 99 -12.01 -8.82 -14.79
C VAL A 99 -13.36 -8.61 -14.14
N ILE A 100 -14.41 -9.29 -14.61
CA ILE A 100 -15.77 -9.19 -14.06
C ILE A 100 -15.76 -9.61 -12.58
N SER A 101 -15.12 -10.73 -12.26
CA SER A 101 -14.99 -11.21 -10.87
C SER A 101 -14.25 -10.22 -9.98
N LEU A 102 -13.20 -9.56 -10.48
CA LEU A 102 -12.50 -8.51 -9.74
C LEU A 102 -13.42 -7.33 -9.46
N GLN A 103 -14.16 -6.83 -10.48
CA GLN A 103 -15.08 -5.71 -10.33
C GLN A 103 -16.20 -6.03 -9.33
N GLN A 104 -16.76 -7.25 -9.37
CA GLN A 104 -17.75 -7.69 -8.40
C GLN A 104 -17.18 -7.70 -6.98
N THR A 105 -15.98 -8.24 -6.80
CA THR A 105 -15.28 -8.23 -5.51
C THR A 105 -15.06 -6.80 -4.99
N GLU A 106 -14.68 -5.87 -5.86
CA GLU A 106 -14.50 -4.46 -5.49
C GLU A 106 -15.81 -3.80 -5.07
N LEU A 107 -16.91 -4.11 -5.78
CA LEU A 107 -18.25 -3.61 -5.46
C LEU A 107 -18.74 -4.16 -4.12
N ASP A 108 -18.57 -5.45 -3.86
CA ASP A 108 -18.98 -6.09 -2.61
C ASP A 108 -18.21 -5.52 -1.42
N LEU A 109 -16.88 -5.33 -1.56
CA LEU A 109 -16.07 -4.68 -0.55
C LEU A 109 -16.52 -3.24 -0.31
N PHE A 110 -16.79 -2.48 -1.38
CA PHE A 110 -17.30 -1.12 -1.26
C PHE A 110 -18.64 -1.08 -0.55
N ALA A 111 -19.60 -1.94 -0.92
CA ALA A 111 -20.92 -1.99 -0.32
C ALA A 111 -20.85 -2.32 1.18
N LYS A 112 -20.04 -3.33 1.55
CA LYS A 112 -19.81 -3.70 2.95
C LYS A 112 -19.22 -2.54 3.76
N TYR A 113 -18.04 -2.07 3.35
CA TYR A 113 -17.29 -1.09 4.15
C TYR A 113 -17.92 0.29 4.14
N SER A 114 -18.66 0.68 3.08
CA SER A 114 -19.42 1.94 3.09
C SER A 114 -20.50 1.95 4.17
N LYS A 115 -21.17 0.83 4.42
CA LYS A 115 -22.14 0.73 5.52
C LYS A 115 -21.47 0.86 6.89
N GLU A 116 -20.39 0.12 7.10
CA GLU A 116 -19.65 0.13 8.36
C GLU A 116 -19.03 1.52 8.64
N ILE A 117 -18.41 2.13 7.63
CA ILE A 117 -17.84 3.48 7.72
C ILE A 117 -18.93 4.52 7.96
N SER A 118 -20.08 4.43 7.26
CA SER A 118 -21.19 5.35 7.45
C SER A 118 -21.79 5.28 8.85
N ALA A 119 -21.75 4.14 9.50
CA ALA A 119 -22.18 4.00 10.89
C ALA A 119 -21.25 4.74 11.87
N VAL A 120 -19.97 4.96 11.48
CA VAL A 120 -18.96 5.62 12.31
C VAL A 120 -18.92 7.13 12.05
N ILE A 121 -18.83 7.55 10.78
CA ILE A 121 -18.59 8.97 10.41
C ILE A 121 -19.79 9.64 9.71
N GLY A 122 -20.88 8.92 9.54
CA GLY A 122 -22.08 9.36 8.84
C GLY A 122 -21.98 9.24 7.31
N ALA A 123 -23.14 9.14 6.67
CA ALA A 123 -23.25 8.93 5.22
C ALA A 123 -22.66 10.09 4.41
N LYS A 124 -22.83 11.34 4.87
CA LYS A 124 -22.27 12.53 4.17
C LYS A 124 -20.75 12.48 4.09
N LYS A 125 -20.05 12.21 5.20
CA LYS A 125 -18.58 12.11 5.22
C LYS A 125 -18.12 10.88 4.41
N THR A 126 -18.88 9.80 4.39
CA THR A 126 -18.59 8.60 3.55
C THR A 126 -18.67 8.93 2.05
N LEU A 127 -19.62 9.75 1.63
CA LEU A 127 -19.69 10.24 0.24
C LEU A 127 -18.53 11.19 -0.09
N ILE A 128 -18.17 12.09 0.83
CA ILE A 128 -16.98 12.93 0.68
C ILE A 128 -15.71 12.09 0.55
N LEU A 129 -15.56 11.04 1.37
CA LEU A 129 -14.45 10.08 1.26
C LEU A 129 -14.35 9.49 -0.15
N ARG A 130 -15.48 9.03 -0.71
CA ARG A 130 -15.53 8.48 -2.07
C ARG A 130 -15.10 9.50 -3.12
N GLU A 131 -15.60 10.73 -3.03
CA GLU A 131 -15.30 11.81 -3.95
C GLU A 131 -13.82 12.26 -3.86
N LYS A 132 -13.32 12.44 -2.65
CA LYS A 132 -11.97 12.96 -2.40
C LYS A 132 -10.87 11.91 -2.55
N ARG A 133 -11.20 10.64 -2.51
CA ARG A 133 -10.22 9.55 -2.58
C ARG A 133 -9.24 9.66 -3.75
N PRO A 134 -9.65 9.92 -5.01
CA PRO A 134 -8.70 10.05 -6.13
C PRO A 134 -7.71 11.20 -5.93
N LEU A 135 -8.16 12.32 -5.35
CA LEU A 135 -7.32 13.47 -5.04
C LEU A 135 -6.29 13.13 -3.95
N ILE A 136 -6.74 12.49 -2.87
CA ILE A 136 -5.86 12.02 -1.80
C ILE A 136 -4.82 11.05 -2.34
N GLU A 137 -5.21 10.06 -3.14
CA GLU A 137 -4.29 9.10 -3.77
C GLU A 137 -3.26 9.82 -4.66
N LYS A 138 -3.64 10.85 -5.40
CA LYS A 138 -2.72 11.68 -6.20
C LYS A 138 -1.70 12.40 -5.30
N GLN A 139 -2.14 13.02 -4.21
CA GLN A 139 -1.26 13.70 -3.25
C GLN A 139 -0.28 12.73 -2.58
N LEU A 140 -0.74 11.52 -2.23
CA LEU A 140 0.11 10.47 -1.69
C LEU A 140 1.19 10.02 -2.68
N VAL A 141 0.86 9.88 -3.95
CA VAL A 141 1.86 9.55 -5.00
C VAL A 141 2.88 10.67 -5.14
N THR A 142 2.46 11.94 -5.13
CA THR A 142 3.36 13.10 -5.16
C THR A 142 4.31 13.09 -3.96
N LYS A 143 3.79 12.91 -2.74
CA LYS A 143 4.59 12.83 -1.51
C LYS A 143 5.56 11.65 -1.54
N ALA A 144 5.13 10.47 -1.95
CA ALA A 144 5.97 9.28 -2.08
C ALA A 144 7.13 9.52 -3.06
N THR A 145 6.85 10.19 -4.20
CA THR A 145 7.88 10.56 -5.18
C THR A 145 8.89 11.54 -4.58
N ALA A 146 8.44 12.57 -3.86
CA ALA A 146 9.30 13.54 -3.19
C ALA A 146 10.20 12.88 -2.12
N LEU A 147 9.72 11.84 -1.44
CA LEU A 147 10.49 11.03 -0.50
C LEU A 147 11.44 10.04 -1.18
N GLY A 148 11.41 9.92 -2.51
CA GLY A 148 12.20 8.95 -3.28
C GLY A 148 11.75 7.50 -3.04
N ILE A 149 10.48 7.27 -2.67
CA ILE A 149 9.89 5.94 -2.53
C ILE A 149 9.51 5.44 -3.93
N LYS A 150 10.22 4.40 -4.41
CA LYS A 150 9.93 3.80 -5.73
C LYS A 150 8.69 2.90 -5.65
N LYS A 151 7.78 3.00 -6.63
CA LYS A 151 6.74 2.00 -6.86
C LYS A 151 7.39 0.65 -7.17
N LYS A 152 7.20 -0.33 -6.33
CA LYS A 152 7.52 -1.73 -6.64
C LYS A 152 6.44 -2.37 -7.49
#